data_5709abce64d98fd162712656b9ad9602
#
_entry.id   5709abce64d98fd162712656b9ad9602
#
_cell.length_a   1.000
_cell.length_b   1.000
_cell.length_c   1.000
_cell.angle_alpha   90.00
_cell.angle_beta   90.00
_cell.angle_gamma   90.00
#
_symmetry.space_group_name_H-M   'P 1'
#
loop_
_entity.id
_entity.type
_entity.pdbx_description
1 polymer ?
#
loop_
_entity_poly.entity_id
_entity_poly.type
_entity_poly.pdbx_seq_one_letter_code
_entity_poly.pdbx_strand_id
1 'polypeptide(L)'
;MGVGEEALGAHLASEGWSLKPGVLAHFGEREDLASARNALLDTDLRRVGEPIVRAGDAYLAGPVVLQVVAVRDISRPARDSRDPSGAASAFGNGRTKGSGAARTSSTKTKSSRMLRVELTDGDARLVAVEHEPLRFVKDEASVPPGSKVLVPKDVVVRKVNGVLLLRSAPRFLSSAQTV
;
A
#
# COMPACT_ATOMS: atom_id res chain seq x y z
N MET A 1 -4.22 2.02 35.44
CA MET A 1 -5.37 1.12 35.24
C MET A 1 -5.30 0.66 33.81
N GLY A 2 -5.00 -0.63 33.57
CA GLY A 2 -4.96 -1.18 32.21
C GLY A 2 -6.33 -1.09 31.57
N VAL A 3 -6.36 -0.74 30.30
CA VAL A 3 -7.57 -0.83 29.48
C VAL A 3 -7.89 -2.31 29.36
N GLY A 4 -9.07 -2.75 29.79
CA GLY A 4 -9.43 -4.15 29.67
C GLY A 4 -9.34 -4.60 28.20
N GLU A 5 -8.99 -5.88 27.97
CA GLU A 5 -8.80 -6.47 26.64
C GLU A 5 -9.97 -6.16 25.68
N GLU A 6 -11.20 -6.19 26.23
CA GLU A 6 -12.42 -5.89 25.46
C GLU A 6 -12.48 -4.44 24.99
N ALA A 7 -12.12 -3.49 25.87
CA ALA A 7 -12.10 -2.06 25.53
C ALA A 7 -11.00 -1.74 24.50
N LEU A 8 -9.83 -2.39 24.63
CA LEU A 8 -8.75 -2.29 23.65
C LEU A 8 -9.19 -2.83 22.29
N GLY A 9 -9.84 -4.00 22.28
CA GLY A 9 -10.37 -4.61 21.06
C GLY A 9 -11.40 -3.74 20.36
N ALA A 10 -12.36 -3.20 21.10
CA ALA A 10 -13.38 -2.33 20.57
C ALA A 10 -12.79 -1.04 19.97
N HIS A 11 -11.76 -0.48 20.62
CA HIS A 11 -11.09 0.71 20.12
C HIS A 11 -10.32 0.41 18.81
N LEU A 12 -9.51 -0.63 18.78
CA LEU A 12 -8.79 -1.04 17.58
C LEU A 12 -9.73 -1.38 16.41
N ALA A 13 -10.85 -2.04 16.70
CA ALA A 13 -11.88 -2.32 15.70
C ALA A 13 -12.49 -1.02 15.13
N SER A 14 -12.71 -0.01 15.98
CA SER A 14 -13.20 1.30 15.54
C SER A 14 -12.20 2.04 14.64
N GLU A 15 -10.91 1.75 14.77
CA GLU A 15 -9.84 2.24 13.90
C GLU A 15 -9.66 1.41 12.62
N GLY A 16 -10.39 0.30 12.47
CA GLY A 16 -10.35 -0.56 11.30
C GLY A 16 -9.44 -1.78 11.40
N TRP A 17 -8.91 -2.07 12.59
CA TRP A 17 -8.15 -3.29 12.82
C TRP A 17 -9.10 -4.48 13.00
N SER A 18 -8.94 -5.52 12.18
CA SER A 18 -9.62 -6.80 12.36
C SER A 18 -8.58 -7.82 12.80
N LEU A 19 -8.69 -8.29 14.02
CA LEU A 19 -7.68 -9.13 14.66
C LEU A 19 -8.29 -10.48 15.06
N LYS A 20 -7.52 -11.55 14.87
CA LYS A 20 -7.91 -12.89 15.29
C LYS A 20 -8.14 -12.96 16.80
N PRO A 21 -9.08 -13.80 17.26
CA PRO A 21 -9.27 -14.08 18.68
C PRO A 21 -7.94 -14.51 19.33
N GLY A 22 -7.68 -14.05 20.55
CA GLY A 22 -6.48 -14.34 21.31
C GLY A 22 -5.24 -13.52 20.97
N VAL A 23 -5.23 -12.79 19.84
CA VAL A 23 -4.14 -11.85 19.54
C VAL A 23 -4.11 -10.70 20.53
N LEU A 24 -5.28 -10.25 20.97
CA LEU A 24 -5.41 -9.17 21.94
C LEU A 24 -4.85 -9.54 23.31
N ALA A 25 -4.90 -10.80 23.71
CA ALA A 25 -4.30 -11.26 24.94
C ALA A 25 -2.79 -10.97 25.01
N HIS A 26 -2.08 -11.11 23.89
CA HIS A 26 -0.66 -10.75 23.82
C HIS A 26 -0.38 -9.25 23.86
N PHE A 27 -1.33 -8.44 23.42
CA PHE A 27 -1.21 -6.97 23.43
C PHE A 27 -1.85 -6.33 24.65
N GLY A 28 -2.79 -7.04 25.32
CA GLY A 28 -3.49 -6.57 26.50
C GLY A 28 -2.61 -6.45 27.75
N GLU A 29 -1.44 -7.08 27.78
CA GLU A 29 -0.41 -6.87 28.81
C GLU A 29 0.30 -5.52 28.68
N ARG A 30 0.09 -4.81 27.56
CA ARG A 30 0.65 -3.49 27.32
C ARG A 30 -0.26 -2.44 27.92
N GLU A 31 0.31 -1.61 28.77
CA GLU A 31 -0.41 -0.68 29.65
C GLU A 31 -1.16 0.45 28.89
N ASP A 32 -0.82 0.70 27.60
CA ASP A 32 -1.45 1.76 26.83
C ASP A 32 -1.81 1.36 25.39
N LEU A 33 -2.84 2.02 24.85
CA LEU A 33 -3.35 1.83 23.49
C LEU A 33 -2.30 2.19 22.42
N ALA A 34 -1.48 3.21 22.67
CA ALA A 34 -0.49 3.68 21.71
C ALA A 34 0.60 2.63 21.51
N SER A 35 1.06 1.97 22.60
CA SER A 35 2.02 0.87 22.55
C SER A 35 1.46 -0.33 21.79
N ALA A 36 0.20 -0.70 22.04
CA ALA A 36 -0.47 -1.79 21.32
C ALA A 36 -0.58 -1.48 19.81
N ARG A 37 -0.98 -0.26 19.47
CA ARG A 37 -1.06 0.21 18.08
C ARG A 37 0.28 0.19 17.38
N ASN A 38 1.34 0.70 18.00
CA ASN A 38 2.69 0.68 17.44
C ASN A 38 3.18 -0.76 17.20
N ALA A 39 2.92 -1.66 18.14
CA ALA A 39 3.25 -3.07 17.96
C ALA A 39 2.49 -3.72 16.80
N LEU A 40 1.22 -3.35 16.57
CA LEU A 40 0.44 -3.82 15.43
C LEU A 40 0.96 -3.25 14.09
N LEU A 41 1.47 -2.00 14.08
CA LEU A 41 2.08 -1.42 12.88
C LEU A 41 3.32 -2.22 12.44
N ASP A 42 4.09 -2.74 13.37
CA ASP A 42 5.30 -3.53 13.11
C ASP A 42 4.99 -5.03 12.88
N THR A 43 3.78 -5.47 13.24
CA THR A 43 3.40 -6.88 13.12
C THR A 43 2.84 -7.20 11.73
N ASP A 44 3.18 -8.37 11.18
CA ASP A 44 2.61 -8.86 9.92
C ASP A 44 1.15 -9.25 10.10
N LEU A 45 0.23 -8.62 9.34
CA LEU A 45 -1.21 -8.91 9.39
C LEU A 45 -1.53 -10.37 9.08
N ARG A 46 -0.72 -11.07 8.31
CA ARG A 46 -0.91 -12.51 8.04
C ARG A 46 -0.88 -13.37 9.32
N ARG A 47 -0.23 -12.89 10.37
CA ARG A 47 -0.16 -13.56 11.66
C ARG A 47 -1.35 -13.23 12.56
N VAL A 48 -1.79 -11.98 12.53
CA VAL A 48 -2.71 -11.41 13.52
C VAL A 48 -4.06 -10.98 12.94
N GLY A 49 -4.14 -10.77 11.62
CA GLY A 49 -5.34 -10.27 10.95
C GLY A 49 -6.42 -11.35 10.80
N GLU A 50 -7.66 -10.95 10.97
CA GLU A 50 -8.85 -11.74 10.61
C GLU A 50 -9.34 -11.31 9.22
N PRO A 51 -9.79 -12.26 8.36
CA PRO A 51 -10.28 -11.95 7.03
C PRO A 51 -11.45 -10.97 7.05
N ILE A 52 -11.33 -9.87 6.32
CA ILE A 52 -12.40 -8.87 6.18
C ILE A 52 -12.99 -8.93 4.78
N VAL A 53 -12.13 -9.18 3.79
CA VAL A 53 -12.50 -9.09 2.38
C VAL A 53 -13.06 -10.42 1.90
N ARG A 54 -14.30 -10.42 1.45
CA ARG A 54 -14.95 -11.59 0.86
C ARG A 54 -14.78 -11.61 -0.65
N ALA A 55 -14.61 -12.82 -1.19
CA ALA A 55 -14.68 -13.01 -2.63
C ALA A 55 -16.07 -12.61 -3.13
N GLY A 56 -16.14 -11.73 -4.11
CA GLY A 56 -17.42 -11.26 -4.66
C GLY A 56 -17.88 -9.88 -4.18
N ASP A 57 -17.30 -9.33 -3.11
CA ASP A 57 -17.64 -7.97 -2.69
C ASP A 57 -17.28 -6.97 -3.80
N ALA A 58 -18.23 -6.12 -4.18
CA ALA A 58 -18.04 -5.08 -5.18
C ALA A 58 -17.35 -3.83 -4.61
N TYR A 59 -17.33 -3.72 -3.28
CA TYR A 59 -16.81 -2.57 -2.56
C TYR A 59 -16.09 -3.01 -1.30
N LEU A 60 -15.09 -2.23 -0.91
CA LEU A 60 -14.45 -2.29 0.40
C LEU A 60 -14.83 -1.02 1.16
N ALA A 61 -15.62 -1.17 2.22
CA ALA A 61 -16.02 -0.06 3.08
C ALA A 61 -15.08 0.05 4.28
N GLY A 62 -14.64 1.27 4.61
CA GLY A 62 -13.86 1.54 5.81
C GLY A 62 -14.73 1.61 7.09
N PRO A 63 -14.07 1.68 8.27
CA PRO A 63 -12.64 1.69 8.44
C PRO A 63 -12.03 0.28 8.27
N VAL A 64 -10.95 0.17 7.52
CA VAL A 64 -10.24 -1.10 7.30
C VAL A 64 -8.75 -0.84 7.20
N VAL A 65 -7.96 -1.59 7.95
CA VAL A 65 -6.49 -1.59 7.85
C VAL A 65 -6.04 -2.77 7.01
N LEU A 66 -5.28 -2.49 5.96
CA LEU A 66 -4.66 -3.46 5.06
C LEU A 66 -3.15 -3.34 5.13
N GLN A 67 -2.43 -4.40 4.79
CA GLN A 67 -0.97 -4.40 4.70
C GLN A 67 -0.52 -4.43 3.25
N VAL A 68 0.47 -3.62 2.94
CA VAL A 68 1.15 -3.63 1.65
C VAL A 68 2.03 -4.87 1.53
N VAL A 69 1.83 -5.62 0.47
CA VAL A 69 2.68 -6.79 0.11
C VAL A 69 3.72 -6.37 -0.92
N ALA A 70 3.30 -5.61 -1.94
CA ALA A 70 4.19 -5.10 -2.98
C ALA A 70 3.60 -3.84 -3.62
N VAL A 71 4.48 -2.99 -4.14
CA VAL A 71 4.11 -1.83 -4.95
C VAL A 71 4.90 -1.87 -6.24
N ARG A 72 4.28 -1.50 -7.36
CA ARG A 72 4.91 -1.41 -8.65
C ARG A 72 4.33 -0.28 -9.48
N ASP A 73 5.19 0.51 -10.12
CA ASP A 73 4.76 1.47 -11.13
C ASP A 73 4.53 0.75 -12.47
N ILE A 74 3.26 0.61 -12.86
CA ILE A 74 2.85 -0.05 -14.10
C ILE A 74 2.81 0.90 -15.31
N SER A 75 3.09 2.19 -15.11
CA SER A 75 3.27 3.14 -16.21
C SER A 75 4.58 2.93 -16.96
N ARG A 76 5.53 2.21 -16.36
CA ARG A 76 6.84 1.91 -16.92
C ARG A 76 6.92 0.45 -17.37
N PRO A 77 7.53 0.18 -18.53
CA PRO A 77 7.80 -1.19 -18.94
C PRO A 77 8.66 -1.94 -17.92
N ALA A 78 8.38 -3.23 -17.72
CA ALA A 78 9.11 -4.05 -16.75
C ALA A 78 10.64 -4.14 -16.99
N ARG A 79 11.09 -3.80 -18.21
CA ARG A 79 12.51 -3.78 -18.57
C ARG A 79 13.26 -2.61 -17.96
N ASP A 80 12.59 -1.46 -17.78
CA ASP A 80 13.22 -0.24 -17.23
C ASP A 80 13.38 -0.30 -15.72
N SER A 81 12.69 -1.24 -15.05
CA SER A 81 12.74 -1.40 -13.59
C SER A 81 13.96 -2.21 -13.11
N ARG A 82 14.72 -2.84 -14.02
CA ARG A 82 15.81 -3.76 -13.66
C ARG A 82 17.22 -3.15 -13.65
N ASP A 83 17.41 -1.96 -14.22
CA ASP A 83 18.73 -1.34 -14.27
C ASP A 83 18.72 0.14 -13.87
N PRO A 84 18.86 0.48 -12.57
CA PRO A 84 19.24 1.84 -12.20
C PRO A 84 20.69 2.18 -12.55
N SER A 85 21.50 1.21 -12.96
CA SER A 85 22.92 1.34 -13.20
C SER A 85 23.31 1.38 -14.67
N GLY A 86 22.44 1.91 -15.57
CA GLY A 86 22.87 2.41 -16.88
C GLY A 86 23.93 1.61 -17.67
N ALA A 87 24.01 0.29 -17.48
CA ALA A 87 24.84 -0.55 -18.35
C ALA A 87 24.10 -0.70 -19.68
N ALA A 88 24.25 0.31 -20.54
CA ALA A 88 23.89 0.22 -21.94
C ALA A 88 24.59 -0.99 -22.53
N SER A 89 23.81 -2.04 -22.78
CA SER A 89 24.27 -3.20 -23.53
C SER A 89 24.74 -2.72 -24.90
N ALA A 90 26.04 -2.62 -25.04
CA ALA A 90 26.73 -2.36 -26.30
C ALA A 90 26.63 -3.59 -27.22
N PHE A 91 25.47 -3.79 -27.83
CA PHE A 91 25.30 -4.64 -28.99
C PHE A 91 24.43 -3.90 -30.00
N GLY A 92 25.07 -3.13 -30.82
CA GLY A 92 24.45 -2.43 -31.94
C GLY A 92 25.51 -2.05 -32.94
N ASN A 93 26.00 -3.07 -33.70
CA ASN A 93 26.80 -2.87 -34.91
C ASN A 93 25.90 -2.24 -35.99
N GLY A 94 26.28 -1.10 -36.53
CA GLY A 94 25.53 -0.54 -37.66
C GLY A 94 25.78 0.94 -37.91
N ARG A 95 26.85 1.22 -38.67
CA ARG A 95 27.11 2.48 -39.38
C ARG A 95 25.83 3.12 -39.93
N THR A 96 25.58 4.38 -39.65
CA THR A 96 25.25 5.38 -40.68
C THR A 96 25.59 6.77 -40.16
N LYS A 97 26.53 7.46 -40.88
CA LYS A 97 26.72 8.90 -40.82
C LYS A 97 25.47 9.60 -41.37
N GLY A 98 24.93 10.52 -40.61
CA GLY A 98 23.88 11.42 -41.07
C GLY A 98 23.88 12.66 -40.15
N SER A 99 24.49 13.74 -40.62
CA SER A 99 24.44 15.08 -40.06
C SER A 99 23.01 15.62 -40.06
N GLY A 100 22.52 16.09 -38.94
CA GLY A 100 21.24 16.77 -38.89
C GLY A 100 20.93 17.22 -37.47
N ALA A 101 21.35 18.46 -37.15
CA ALA A 101 20.96 19.09 -35.89
C ALA A 101 19.46 19.31 -35.84
N ALA A 102 18.76 18.54 -35.09
CA ALA A 102 17.43 18.88 -34.59
C ALA A 102 17.49 18.69 -33.07
N ARG A 103 17.70 19.79 -32.36
CA ARG A 103 17.40 19.90 -30.94
C ARG A 103 15.89 19.74 -30.77
N THR A 104 15.40 18.52 -30.76
CA THR A 104 14.08 18.25 -30.22
C THR A 104 14.20 18.42 -28.70
N SER A 105 13.74 19.58 -28.24
CA SER A 105 13.38 19.77 -26.85
C SER A 105 12.44 18.64 -26.48
N SER A 106 12.96 17.63 -25.78
CA SER A 106 12.11 16.63 -25.14
C SER A 106 11.27 17.42 -24.14
N THR A 107 10.09 17.81 -24.55
CA THR A 107 9.03 18.14 -23.60
C THR A 107 8.94 16.90 -22.70
N LYS A 108 9.46 17.01 -21.48
CA LYS A 108 9.26 16.06 -20.39
C LYS A 108 7.74 15.96 -20.22
N THR A 109 7.10 15.11 -21.03
CA THR A 109 5.76 14.65 -20.72
C THR A 109 5.87 14.08 -19.32
N LYS A 110 5.23 14.73 -18.35
CA LYS A 110 5.05 14.19 -17.02
C LYS A 110 4.41 12.83 -17.24
N SER A 111 5.21 11.75 -17.22
CA SER A 111 4.65 10.43 -17.28
C SER A 111 3.76 10.32 -16.04
N SER A 112 2.47 10.20 -16.27
CA SER A 112 1.52 9.98 -15.19
C SER A 112 1.86 8.64 -14.58
N ARG A 113 2.45 8.66 -13.38
CA ARG A 113 2.68 7.47 -12.58
C ARG A 113 1.35 6.72 -12.42
N MET A 114 1.40 5.40 -12.47
CA MET A 114 0.28 4.54 -12.13
C MET A 114 0.78 3.38 -11.27
N LEU A 115 0.44 3.40 -10.00
CA LEU A 115 0.87 2.37 -9.06
C LEU A 115 -0.13 1.21 -9.02
N ARG A 116 0.40 0.00 -9.13
CA ARG A 116 -0.28 -1.23 -8.75
C ARG A 116 0.22 -1.62 -7.38
N VAL A 117 -0.70 -1.76 -6.42
CA VAL A 117 -0.41 -2.10 -5.04
C VAL A 117 -1.03 -3.46 -4.74
N GLU A 118 -0.24 -4.38 -4.22
CA GLU A 118 -0.75 -5.63 -3.67
C GLU A 118 -0.94 -5.45 -2.17
N LEU A 119 -2.15 -5.72 -1.71
CA LEU A 119 -2.58 -5.57 -0.32
C LEU A 119 -3.00 -6.91 0.25
N THR A 120 -3.01 -7.02 1.58
CA THR A 120 -3.61 -8.15 2.28
C THR A 120 -4.30 -7.68 3.55
N ASP A 121 -5.39 -8.34 3.92
CA ASP A 121 -6.07 -8.21 5.22
C ASP A 121 -5.54 -9.21 6.26
N GLY A 122 -4.58 -10.05 5.86
CA GLY A 122 -4.01 -11.13 6.65
C GLY A 122 -4.25 -12.50 6.03
N ASP A 123 -5.32 -12.69 5.28
CA ASP A 123 -5.68 -13.94 4.60
C ASP A 123 -5.75 -13.74 3.09
N ALA A 124 -6.63 -12.85 2.63
CA ALA A 124 -6.83 -12.59 1.22
C ALA A 124 -5.75 -11.66 0.63
N ARG A 125 -5.39 -11.90 -0.64
CA ARG A 125 -4.61 -10.97 -1.43
C ARG A 125 -5.52 -10.14 -2.32
N LEU A 126 -5.31 -8.83 -2.29
CA LEU A 126 -6.05 -7.85 -3.03
C LEU A 126 -5.12 -7.12 -3.98
N VAL A 127 -5.55 -6.94 -5.21
CA VAL A 127 -4.86 -6.05 -6.16
C VAL A 127 -5.56 -4.71 -6.16
N ALA A 128 -4.80 -3.66 -6.01
CA ALA A 128 -5.29 -2.30 -6.08
C ALA A 128 -4.50 -1.51 -7.15
N VAL A 129 -5.16 -0.55 -7.79
CA VAL A 129 -4.54 0.34 -8.77
C VAL A 129 -4.84 1.78 -8.39
N GLU A 130 -3.83 2.62 -8.50
CA GLU A 130 -3.95 4.06 -8.33
C GLU A 130 -4.85 4.63 -9.43
N HIS A 131 -6.07 5.02 -9.05
CA HIS A 131 -7.03 5.67 -9.95
C HIS A 131 -6.90 7.19 -9.88
N GLU A 132 -6.60 7.70 -8.70
CA GLU A 132 -6.24 9.10 -8.47
C GLU A 132 -4.90 9.14 -7.75
N PRO A 133 -4.04 10.14 -8.02
CA PRO A 133 -2.73 10.22 -7.41
C PRO A 133 -2.77 10.13 -5.89
N LEU A 134 -2.09 9.13 -5.35
CA LEU A 134 -1.94 8.95 -3.92
C LEU A 134 -0.93 9.97 -3.41
N ARG A 135 -1.41 11.05 -2.77
CA ARG A 135 -0.61 12.23 -2.40
C ARG A 135 0.60 11.93 -1.53
N PHE A 136 0.54 10.84 -0.75
CA PHE A 136 1.58 10.46 0.20
C PHE A 136 2.60 9.46 -0.37
N VAL A 137 2.38 8.99 -1.59
CA VAL A 137 3.28 8.06 -2.28
C VAL A 137 4.04 8.82 -3.35
N LYS A 138 5.35 8.95 -3.20
CA LYS A 138 6.20 9.60 -4.21
C LYS A 138 6.58 8.62 -5.32
N ASP A 139 6.98 7.42 -4.94
CA ASP A 139 7.46 6.35 -5.82
C ASP A 139 7.22 4.98 -5.16
N GLU A 140 7.62 3.91 -5.84
CA GLU A 140 7.53 2.53 -5.32
C GLU A 140 8.30 2.36 -4.00
N ALA A 141 9.48 2.99 -3.87
CA ALA A 141 10.35 2.85 -2.72
C ALA A 141 9.81 3.56 -1.47
N SER A 142 8.94 4.56 -1.66
CA SER A 142 8.35 5.31 -0.55
C SER A 142 7.34 4.50 0.29
N VAL A 143 6.95 3.33 -0.21
CA VAL A 143 5.99 2.45 0.48
C VAL A 143 6.59 1.04 0.57
N PRO A 144 7.37 0.75 1.61
CA PRO A 144 7.95 -0.57 1.77
C PRO A 144 6.89 -1.64 2.04
N PRO A 145 7.16 -2.91 1.63
CA PRO A 145 6.34 -4.04 2.04
C PRO A 145 6.20 -4.08 3.57
N GLY A 146 5.03 -4.45 4.07
CA GLY A 146 4.71 -4.43 5.49
C GLY A 146 4.02 -3.14 5.96
N SER A 147 4.12 -2.03 5.21
CA SER A 147 3.40 -0.79 5.51
C SER A 147 1.90 -1.03 5.66
N LYS A 148 1.27 -0.33 6.60
CA LYS A 148 -0.17 -0.41 6.81
C LYS A 148 -0.89 0.73 6.09
N VAL A 149 -2.02 0.41 5.49
CA VAL A 149 -2.90 1.35 4.78
C VAL A 149 -4.25 1.35 5.45
N LEU A 150 -4.70 2.50 5.90
CA LEU A 150 -6.05 2.70 6.43
C LEU A 150 -6.97 3.18 5.31
N VAL A 151 -8.05 2.45 5.07
CA VAL A 151 -9.24 2.94 4.37
C VAL A 151 -10.14 3.58 5.43
N PRO A 152 -10.35 4.91 5.40
CA PRO A 152 -11.14 5.60 6.43
C PRO A 152 -12.61 5.17 6.43
N LYS A 153 -13.32 5.43 7.55
CA LYS A 153 -14.72 5.05 7.77
C LYS A 153 -15.67 5.55 6.68
N ASP A 154 -15.44 6.75 6.18
CA ASP A 154 -16.34 7.40 5.21
C ASP A 154 -15.94 7.12 3.76
N VAL A 155 -15.00 6.19 3.55
CA VAL A 155 -14.47 5.88 2.23
C VAL A 155 -14.91 4.49 1.81
N VAL A 156 -15.46 4.43 0.60
CA VAL A 156 -15.79 3.17 -0.07
C VAL A 156 -14.87 3.03 -1.28
N VAL A 157 -14.04 2.00 -1.26
CA VAL A 157 -13.15 1.68 -2.38
C VAL A 157 -13.88 0.72 -3.32
N ARG A 158 -14.07 1.17 -4.55
CA ARG A 158 -14.73 0.35 -5.58
C ARG A 158 -13.82 -0.76 -6.06
N LYS A 159 -14.36 -1.96 -6.18
CA LYS A 159 -13.71 -3.13 -6.77
C LYS A 159 -14.28 -3.39 -8.17
N VAL A 160 -13.44 -3.35 -9.18
CA VAL A 160 -13.82 -3.62 -10.57
C VAL A 160 -13.02 -4.82 -11.07
N ASN A 161 -13.69 -5.87 -11.47
CA ASN A 161 -13.06 -7.13 -11.91
C ASN A 161 -12.00 -7.65 -10.92
N GLY A 162 -12.30 -7.55 -9.61
CA GLY A 162 -11.37 -7.99 -8.56
C GLY A 162 -10.27 -6.99 -8.19
N VAL A 163 -10.18 -5.84 -8.88
CA VAL A 163 -9.17 -4.81 -8.64
C VAL A 163 -9.79 -3.64 -7.88
N LEU A 164 -9.16 -3.22 -6.79
CA LEU A 164 -9.54 -2.04 -6.02
C LEU A 164 -9.05 -0.77 -6.73
N LEU A 165 -9.91 0.21 -6.89
CA LEU A 165 -9.54 1.51 -7.44
C LEU A 165 -9.23 2.47 -6.31
N LEU A 166 -7.93 2.70 -6.06
CA LEU A 166 -7.47 3.61 -5.01
C LEU A 166 -7.61 5.07 -5.46
N ARG A 167 -8.27 5.86 -4.63
CA ARG A 167 -8.34 7.31 -4.73
C ARG A 167 -7.49 7.93 -3.62
N SER A 168 -7.44 9.24 -3.57
CA SER A 168 -6.61 10.00 -2.61
C SER A 168 -6.94 9.79 -1.12
N ALA A 169 -8.00 9.08 -0.81
CA ALA A 169 -8.51 8.92 0.56
C ALA A 169 -7.78 7.88 1.45
N PRO A 170 -7.31 6.71 0.97
CA PRO A 170 -6.53 5.79 1.80
C PRO A 170 -5.27 6.46 2.34
N ARG A 171 -4.94 6.18 3.62
CA ARG A 171 -3.79 6.78 4.31
C ARG A 171 -2.81 5.69 4.72
N PHE A 172 -1.50 5.94 4.55
CA PHE A 172 -0.48 5.08 5.12
C PHE A 172 -0.34 5.39 6.61
N LEU A 173 -0.36 4.33 7.42
CA LEU A 173 -0.12 4.43 8.85
C LEU A 173 1.38 4.29 9.11
N SER A 174 1.94 5.19 9.90
CA SER A 174 3.31 5.09 10.39
C SER A 174 3.34 5.33 11.89
N SER A 175 4.34 4.78 12.56
CA SER A 175 4.57 5.03 13.99
C SER A 175 4.82 6.49 14.31
N ALA A 176 5.20 7.30 13.33
CA ALA A 176 5.48 8.73 13.49
C ALA A 176 4.23 9.64 13.42
N GLN A 177 3.05 9.11 13.13
CA GLN A 177 1.80 9.91 13.00
C GLN A 177 0.90 9.86 14.24
N THR A 178 1.47 9.57 15.42
CA THR A 178 0.74 9.64 16.68
C THR A 178 1.05 10.98 17.35
N VAL A 179 0.36 12.03 16.97
CA VAL A 179 0.18 13.27 17.73
C VAL A 179 -1.27 13.69 17.60
#